data_a13bbf73bed4f22e1bfbc420d4166a2a
#
_entry.id   a13bbf73bed4f22e1bfbc420d4166a2a
#
_cell.length_a   1.000
_cell.length_b   1.000
_cell.length_c   1.000
_cell.angle_alpha   90.00
_cell.angle_beta   90.00
_cell.angle_gamma   90.00
#
_symmetry.space_group_name_H-M   'P 1'
#
loop_
_entity.id
_entity.type
_entity.pdbx_description
1 polymer ?
#
loop_
_entity_poly.entity_id
_entity_poly.type
_entity_poly.pdbx_seq_one_letter_code
_entity_poly.pdbx_strand_id
1 'polypeptide(L)'
;SKGRISDPSISILEKAGLGLKDNANRKLISATFNKDIDVMFARASDIPKFVEDEIVDMGITGVDLINESEANVKELVDLSFGQTKLVLASPEDSNINSIDDLTSDMVVATEFPTLTKKYLEEHGLTSKIITLSGSTEIAPLIGIADLITDLTSTGTTLKMNHLKIVDVILESTIKPVSY
;
A
#
# COMPACT_ATOMS: atom_id res chain seq x y z
N SER A 1 7.85 -6.16 -9.21
CA SER A 1 9.03 -5.78 -8.42
C SER A 1 9.19 -6.78 -7.29
N LYS A 2 10.41 -7.22 -7.05
CA LYS A 2 10.78 -8.01 -5.87
C LYS A 2 10.62 -7.12 -4.65
N GLY A 3 9.43 -7.11 -4.07
CA GLY A 3 9.10 -6.28 -2.94
C GLY A 3 8.78 -7.11 -1.70
N ARG A 4 8.55 -6.44 -0.62
CA ARG A 4 8.16 -6.94 0.70
C ARG A 4 7.11 -8.06 0.68
N ILE A 5 6.22 -8.10 -0.34
CA ILE A 5 5.11 -9.03 -0.46
C ILE A 5 5.51 -10.30 -1.25
N SER A 6 6.40 -10.19 -2.24
CA SER A 6 6.69 -11.25 -3.21
C SER A 6 7.28 -12.52 -2.56
N ASP A 7 8.38 -12.37 -1.82
CA ASP A 7 9.10 -13.54 -1.27
C ASP A 7 8.27 -14.30 -0.23
N PRO A 8 7.58 -13.62 0.74
CA PRO A 8 6.66 -14.30 1.64
C PRO A 8 5.49 -14.97 0.93
N SER A 9 4.94 -14.35 -0.13
CA SER A 9 3.84 -14.94 -0.91
C SER A 9 4.28 -16.22 -1.63
N ILE A 10 5.45 -16.21 -2.25
CA ILE A 10 6.03 -17.43 -2.88
C ILE A 10 6.21 -18.54 -1.84
N SER A 11 6.74 -18.21 -0.66
CA SER A 11 6.90 -19.18 0.43
C SER A 11 5.58 -19.80 0.88
N ILE A 12 4.50 -19.01 0.92
CA ILE A 12 3.15 -19.54 1.25
C ILE A 12 2.64 -20.44 0.14
N LEU A 13 2.80 -20.06 -1.13
CA LEU A 13 2.43 -20.92 -2.27
C LEU A 13 3.19 -22.24 -2.25
N GLU A 14 4.49 -22.25 -1.95
CA GLU A 14 5.28 -23.44 -1.81
C GLU A 14 4.75 -24.35 -0.69
N LYS A 15 4.45 -23.79 0.49
CA LYS A 15 3.85 -24.51 1.61
C LYS A 15 2.47 -25.09 1.29
N ALA A 16 1.72 -24.42 0.41
CA ALA A 16 0.43 -24.89 -0.10
C ALA A 16 0.54 -25.94 -1.21
N GLY A 17 1.75 -26.37 -1.58
CA GLY A 17 1.97 -27.33 -2.67
C GLY A 17 1.94 -26.70 -4.08
N LEU A 18 1.93 -25.37 -4.17
CA LEU A 18 1.93 -24.61 -5.42
C LEU A 18 3.32 -24.02 -5.73
N GLY A 19 4.38 -24.78 -5.44
CA GLY A 19 5.75 -24.37 -5.73
C GLY A 19 5.96 -24.08 -7.22
N LEU A 20 6.78 -23.08 -7.53
CA LEU A 20 7.09 -22.68 -8.89
C LEU A 20 8.07 -23.65 -9.55
N LYS A 21 7.84 -24.05 -10.78
CA LYS A 21 8.74 -24.92 -11.56
C LYS A 21 10.02 -24.22 -12.01
N ASP A 22 9.93 -22.92 -12.25
CA ASP A 22 11.01 -22.10 -12.74
C ASP A 22 11.43 -21.06 -11.69
N ASN A 23 12.71 -20.67 -11.71
CA ASN A 23 13.15 -19.49 -10.94
C ASN A 23 12.40 -18.24 -11.41
N ALA A 24 11.51 -17.73 -10.55
CA ALA A 24 10.62 -16.58 -10.79
C ALA A 24 11.33 -15.26 -11.13
N ASN A 25 12.67 -15.27 -11.21
CA ASN A 25 13.49 -14.05 -11.24
C ASN A 25 13.38 -13.22 -12.53
N ARG A 26 12.77 -13.76 -13.62
CA ARG A 26 12.72 -13.08 -14.93
C ARG A 26 11.44 -13.30 -15.72
N LYS A 27 10.54 -14.19 -15.29
CA LYS A 27 9.28 -14.46 -16.01
C LYS A 27 8.14 -13.73 -15.32
N LEU A 28 7.24 -13.16 -16.10
CA LEU A 28 6.00 -12.56 -15.61
C LEU A 28 4.95 -13.62 -15.27
N ILE A 29 5.02 -14.79 -15.93
CA ILE A 29 4.14 -15.94 -15.64
C ILE A 29 5.03 -17.16 -15.43
N SER A 30 4.77 -17.89 -14.37
CA SER A 30 5.48 -19.14 -14.00
C SER A 30 4.48 -20.25 -13.74
N ALA A 31 4.73 -21.43 -14.35
CA ALA A 31 3.97 -22.64 -14.06
C ALA A 31 4.28 -23.12 -12.63
N THR A 32 3.26 -23.70 -11.97
CA THR A 32 3.43 -24.37 -10.69
C THR A 32 3.57 -25.88 -10.87
N PHE A 33 3.84 -26.61 -9.78
CA PHE A 33 3.79 -28.08 -9.78
C PHE A 33 2.36 -28.62 -9.96
N ASN A 34 1.32 -27.81 -9.71
CA ASN A 34 -0.04 -28.11 -10.12
C ASN A 34 -0.25 -27.62 -11.58
N LYS A 35 -0.65 -28.55 -12.47
CA LYS A 35 -0.79 -28.27 -13.90
C LYS A 35 -1.92 -27.28 -14.25
N ASP A 36 -2.87 -27.11 -13.34
CA ASP A 36 -4.06 -26.29 -13.53
C ASP A 36 -3.88 -24.86 -12.98
N ILE A 37 -2.69 -24.56 -12.41
CA ILE A 37 -2.42 -23.28 -11.75
C ILE A 37 -1.10 -22.69 -12.23
N ASP A 38 -1.19 -21.47 -12.77
CA ASP A 38 -0.05 -20.63 -13.09
C ASP A 38 -0.01 -19.42 -12.14
N VAL A 39 1.18 -18.89 -11.89
CA VAL A 39 1.39 -17.70 -11.07
C VAL A 39 1.86 -16.55 -11.95
N MET A 40 1.12 -15.45 -11.94
CA MET A 40 1.49 -14.21 -12.61
C MET A 40 2.08 -13.21 -11.62
N PHE A 41 3.20 -12.60 -12.00
CA PHE A 41 3.85 -11.53 -11.24
C PHE A 41 3.45 -10.17 -11.82
N ALA A 42 2.79 -9.36 -11.03
CA ALA A 42 2.32 -8.03 -11.39
C ALA A 42 2.79 -6.98 -10.39
N ARG A 43 2.54 -5.71 -10.67
CA ARG A 43 2.66 -4.66 -9.65
C ARG A 43 1.58 -4.87 -8.61
N ALA A 44 1.93 -4.69 -7.33
CA ALA A 44 0.98 -4.90 -6.24
C ALA A 44 -0.27 -4.01 -6.35
N SER A 45 -0.12 -2.78 -6.87
CA SER A 45 -1.21 -1.84 -7.13
C SER A 45 -2.22 -2.31 -8.19
N ASP A 46 -1.79 -3.16 -9.12
CA ASP A 46 -2.63 -3.59 -10.24
C ASP A 46 -3.44 -4.85 -9.91
N ILE A 47 -2.98 -5.61 -8.89
CA ILE A 47 -3.57 -6.90 -8.51
C ILE A 47 -5.06 -6.80 -8.16
N PRO A 48 -5.53 -5.84 -7.32
CA PRO A 48 -6.96 -5.74 -7.00
C PRO A 48 -7.82 -5.60 -8.24
N LYS A 49 -7.38 -4.79 -9.19
CA LYS A 49 -8.11 -4.55 -10.43
C LYS A 49 -8.11 -5.77 -11.36
N PHE A 50 -6.98 -6.48 -11.45
CA PHE A 50 -6.91 -7.71 -12.25
C PHE A 50 -7.84 -8.81 -11.73
N VAL A 51 -8.05 -8.86 -10.42
CA VAL A 51 -9.01 -9.77 -9.80
C VAL A 51 -10.46 -9.31 -10.06
N GLU A 52 -10.76 -8.03 -9.84
CA GLU A 52 -12.09 -7.47 -10.08
C GLU A 52 -12.52 -7.64 -11.55
N ASP A 53 -11.62 -7.43 -12.49
CA ASP A 53 -11.88 -7.57 -13.94
C ASP A 53 -11.79 -9.04 -14.42
N GLU A 54 -11.69 -10.02 -13.50
CA GLU A 54 -11.62 -11.47 -13.78
C GLU A 54 -10.47 -11.87 -14.72
N ILE A 55 -9.39 -11.05 -14.78
CA ILE A 55 -8.18 -11.36 -15.55
C ILE A 55 -7.39 -12.50 -14.88
N VAL A 56 -7.46 -12.56 -13.56
CA VAL A 56 -6.92 -13.63 -12.71
C VAL A 56 -7.97 -14.06 -11.70
N ASP A 57 -7.99 -15.35 -11.36
CA ASP A 57 -8.99 -15.92 -10.42
C ASP A 57 -8.75 -15.44 -8.98
N MET A 58 -7.48 -15.24 -8.61
CA MET A 58 -7.07 -14.83 -7.27
C MET A 58 -5.84 -13.94 -7.32
N GLY A 59 -5.70 -13.07 -6.33
CA GLY A 59 -4.52 -12.25 -6.13
C GLY A 59 -4.05 -12.24 -4.68
N ILE A 60 -2.76 -12.00 -4.43
CA ILE A 60 -2.21 -11.73 -3.10
C ILE A 60 -1.75 -10.28 -3.08
N THR A 61 -2.35 -9.47 -2.23
CA THR A 61 -2.11 -8.03 -2.18
C THR A 61 -2.32 -7.45 -0.78
N GLY A 62 -2.01 -6.16 -0.60
CA GLY A 62 -2.23 -5.44 0.65
C GLY A 62 -3.64 -4.87 0.76
N VAL A 63 -4.18 -4.86 1.97
CA VAL A 63 -5.48 -4.21 2.28
C VAL A 63 -5.45 -2.71 1.92
N ASP A 64 -4.30 -2.05 2.08
CA ASP A 64 -4.07 -0.68 1.64
C ASP A 64 -4.36 -0.50 0.14
N LEU A 65 -3.88 -1.41 -0.71
CA LEU A 65 -4.06 -1.34 -2.17
C LEU A 65 -5.48 -1.70 -2.60
N ILE A 66 -6.14 -2.63 -1.89
CA ILE A 66 -7.55 -2.94 -2.14
C ILE A 66 -8.41 -1.69 -1.89
N ASN A 67 -8.20 -1.04 -0.74
CA ASN A 67 -8.95 0.16 -0.37
C ASN A 67 -8.60 1.37 -1.26
N GLU A 68 -7.34 1.55 -1.63
CA GLU A 68 -6.92 2.64 -2.53
C GLU A 68 -7.52 2.51 -3.91
N SER A 69 -7.59 1.30 -4.45
CA SER A 69 -8.16 1.03 -5.78
C SER A 69 -9.69 1.01 -5.80
N GLU A 70 -10.35 0.98 -4.62
CA GLU A 70 -11.79 0.78 -4.48
C GLU A 70 -12.32 -0.45 -5.24
N ALA A 71 -11.46 -1.46 -5.43
CA ALA A 71 -11.80 -2.66 -6.16
C ALA A 71 -12.84 -3.51 -5.41
N ASN A 72 -13.85 -3.95 -6.13
CA ASN A 72 -14.89 -4.83 -5.59
C ASN A 72 -14.41 -6.28 -5.62
N VAL A 73 -13.60 -6.64 -4.65
CA VAL A 73 -13.04 -7.98 -4.47
C VAL A 73 -13.39 -8.55 -3.11
N LYS A 74 -13.45 -9.88 -3.04
CA LYS A 74 -13.68 -10.61 -1.80
C LYS A 74 -12.34 -10.85 -1.12
N GLU A 75 -12.14 -10.24 0.04
CA GLU A 75 -10.99 -10.55 0.90
C GLU A 75 -11.19 -11.93 1.56
N LEU A 76 -10.13 -12.72 1.53
CA LEU A 76 -10.14 -14.08 2.11
C LEU A 76 -9.48 -14.05 3.50
N VAL A 77 -8.50 -14.90 3.73
CA VAL A 77 -7.82 -15.05 5.01
C VAL A 77 -6.69 -14.05 5.19
N ASP A 78 -6.44 -13.59 6.41
CA ASP A 78 -5.22 -12.84 6.74
C ASP A 78 -4.01 -13.78 6.72
N LEU A 79 -3.02 -13.45 5.90
CA LEU A 79 -1.78 -14.25 5.80
C LEU A 79 -0.80 -13.97 6.95
N SER A 80 -1.12 -13.05 7.85
CA SER A 80 -0.35 -12.70 9.05
C SER A 80 1.09 -12.25 8.77
N PHE A 81 1.32 -11.62 7.61
CA PHE A 81 2.60 -10.99 7.28
C PHE A 81 2.40 -9.64 6.58
N GLY A 82 3.48 -8.87 6.47
CA GLY A 82 3.49 -7.59 5.75
C GLY A 82 2.65 -6.51 6.41
N GLN A 83 2.48 -6.56 7.74
CA GLN A 83 1.76 -5.53 8.49
C GLN A 83 2.39 -4.17 8.28
N THR A 84 1.57 -3.20 7.93
CA THR A 84 1.93 -1.80 7.76
C THR A 84 0.80 -0.91 8.22
N LYS A 85 1.12 0.37 8.35
CA LYS A 85 0.14 1.42 8.62
C LYS A 85 0.28 2.50 7.56
N LEU A 86 -0.83 2.94 6.99
CA LEU A 86 -0.87 4.20 6.27
C LEU A 86 -1.02 5.31 7.32
N VAL A 87 -0.07 6.21 7.38
CA VAL A 87 -0.03 7.26 8.39
C VAL A 87 -0.03 8.64 7.76
N LEU A 88 -0.60 9.60 8.47
CA LEU A 88 -0.39 11.02 8.23
C LEU A 88 0.86 11.45 8.99
N ALA A 89 1.79 12.12 8.32
CA ALA A 89 3.04 12.57 8.92
C ALA A 89 3.34 14.02 8.54
N SER A 90 3.98 14.73 9.46
CA SER A 90 4.41 16.12 9.31
C SER A 90 5.89 16.28 9.64
N PRO A 91 6.56 17.37 9.22
CA PRO A 91 7.90 17.69 9.70
C PRO A 91 7.98 17.73 11.24
N GLU A 92 9.06 17.22 11.80
CA GLU A 92 9.27 17.15 13.27
C GLU A 92 9.21 18.52 13.93
N ASP A 93 9.69 19.55 13.25
CA ASP A 93 9.73 20.95 13.69
C ASP A 93 8.44 21.73 13.43
N SER A 94 7.43 21.11 12.79
CA SER A 94 6.13 21.73 12.60
C SER A 94 5.31 21.76 13.88
N ASN A 95 4.33 22.69 13.93
CA ASN A 95 3.35 22.75 15.02
C ASN A 95 2.17 21.77 14.84
N ILE A 96 2.21 20.91 13.83
CA ILE A 96 1.16 19.93 13.54
C ILE A 96 1.43 18.67 14.36
N ASN A 97 0.58 18.38 15.35
CA ASN A 97 0.71 17.26 16.27
C ASN A 97 -0.51 16.33 16.26
N SER A 98 -1.63 16.80 15.74
CA SER A 98 -2.88 16.04 15.61
C SER A 98 -3.62 16.45 14.34
N ILE A 99 -4.66 15.71 13.99
CA ILE A 99 -5.54 16.03 12.86
C ILE A 99 -6.25 17.37 13.07
N ASP A 100 -6.49 17.77 14.32
CA ASP A 100 -7.16 19.03 14.67
C ASP A 100 -6.31 20.27 14.35
N ASP A 101 -5.00 20.09 14.17
CA ASP A 101 -4.08 21.17 13.79
C ASP A 101 -4.08 21.44 12.26
N LEU A 102 -4.73 20.58 11.48
CA LEU A 102 -4.80 20.74 10.03
C LEU A 102 -5.85 21.77 9.61
N THR A 103 -5.51 22.48 8.55
CA THR A 103 -6.41 23.42 7.86
C THR A 103 -6.52 23.06 6.39
N SER A 104 -7.62 23.43 5.74
CA SER A 104 -7.90 23.07 4.35
C SER A 104 -6.97 23.75 3.31
N ASP A 105 -6.17 24.73 3.69
CA ASP A 105 -5.15 25.35 2.86
C ASP A 105 -3.82 24.59 2.83
N MET A 106 -3.63 23.64 3.76
CA MET A 106 -2.45 22.76 3.78
C MET A 106 -2.48 21.78 2.62
N VAL A 107 -1.29 21.41 2.15
CA VAL A 107 -1.07 20.49 1.02
C VAL A 107 -0.54 19.17 1.53
N VAL A 108 -1.14 18.07 1.09
CA VAL A 108 -0.74 16.69 1.45
C VAL A 108 -0.18 15.97 0.22
N ALA A 109 1.04 15.46 0.29
CA ALA A 109 1.62 14.60 -0.75
C ALA A 109 1.45 13.12 -0.40
N THR A 110 1.15 12.27 -1.38
CA THR A 110 0.83 10.87 -1.15
C THR A 110 0.97 9.99 -2.38
N GLU A 111 1.20 8.69 -2.18
CA GLU A 111 0.97 7.63 -3.17
C GLU A 111 -0.46 7.05 -3.08
N PHE A 112 -1.24 7.43 -2.05
CA PHE A 112 -2.57 6.91 -1.74
C PHE A 112 -3.62 8.02 -1.77
N PRO A 113 -3.89 8.63 -2.95
CA PRO A 113 -4.78 9.80 -3.04
C PRO A 113 -6.23 9.50 -2.64
N THR A 114 -6.75 8.31 -2.95
CA THR A 114 -8.13 7.92 -2.61
C THR A 114 -8.33 7.82 -1.10
N LEU A 115 -7.47 7.06 -0.43
CA LEU A 115 -7.51 6.89 1.03
C LEU A 115 -7.24 8.20 1.76
N THR A 116 -6.27 8.99 1.28
CA THR A 116 -5.94 10.28 1.86
C THR A 116 -7.11 11.27 1.74
N LYS A 117 -7.75 11.34 0.57
CA LYS A 117 -8.92 12.19 0.34
C LYS A 117 -10.07 11.82 1.28
N LYS A 118 -10.39 10.53 1.34
CA LYS A 118 -11.48 10.02 2.20
C LYS A 118 -11.23 10.36 3.67
N TYR A 119 -10.01 10.13 4.15
CA TYR A 119 -9.62 10.46 5.51
C TYR A 119 -9.76 11.96 5.82
N LEU A 120 -9.29 12.84 4.92
CA LEU A 120 -9.41 14.29 5.11
C LEU A 120 -10.89 14.72 5.12
N GLU A 121 -11.70 14.22 4.19
CA GLU A 121 -13.15 14.52 4.11
C GLU A 121 -13.90 14.07 5.37
N GLU A 122 -13.57 12.91 5.94
CA GLU A 122 -14.14 12.42 7.21
C GLU A 122 -13.83 13.37 8.39
N HIS A 123 -12.75 14.15 8.30
CA HIS A 123 -12.38 15.19 9.29
C HIS A 123 -12.80 16.62 8.86
N GLY A 124 -13.63 16.74 7.83
CA GLY A 124 -14.13 18.05 7.36
C GLY A 124 -13.08 18.90 6.64
N LEU A 125 -12.01 18.29 6.17
CA LEU A 125 -10.91 18.97 5.47
C LEU A 125 -11.00 18.78 3.95
N THR A 126 -10.69 19.84 3.20
CA THR A 126 -10.65 19.86 1.73
C THR A 126 -9.26 20.23 1.21
N SER A 127 -8.23 19.75 1.90
CA SER A 127 -6.82 20.02 1.58
C SER A 127 -6.46 19.56 0.18
N LYS A 128 -5.56 20.29 -0.46
CA LYS A 128 -5.00 19.91 -1.77
C LYS A 128 -4.15 18.65 -1.62
N ILE A 129 -4.37 17.67 -2.49
CA ILE A 129 -3.59 16.46 -2.57
C ILE A 129 -2.67 16.50 -3.79
N ILE A 130 -1.39 16.19 -3.58
CA ILE A 130 -0.39 15.97 -4.63
C ILE A 130 -0.07 14.49 -4.68
N THR A 131 -0.40 13.84 -5.80
CA THR A 131 -0.09 12.42 -6.00
C THR A 131 1.35 12.26 -6.51
N LEU A 132 2.13 11.46 -5.82
CA LEU A 132 3.49 11.08 -6.18
C LEU A 132 3.56 9.57 -6.40
N SER A 133 4.59 9.11 -7.11
CA SER A 133 4.82 7.68 -7.39
C SER A 133 5.99 7.11 -6.58
N GLY A 134 6.23 7.65 -5.39
CA GLY A 134 7.30 7.28 -4.46
C GLY A 134 8.01 8.51 -3.88
N SER A 135 8.86 8.28 -2.88
CA SER A 135 9.67 9.32 -2.22
C SER A 135 8.83 10.49 -1.71
N THR A 136 7.67 10.19 -1.14
CA THR A 136 6.74 11.20 -0.60
C THR A 136 7.39 12.03 0.51
N GLU A 137 8.29 11.43 1.27
CA GLU A 137 9.04 12.05 2.36
C GLU A 137 9.87 13.27 1.93
N ILE A 138 10.19 13.40 0.64
CA ILE A 138 10.91 14.56 0.10
C ILE A 138 10.01 15.78 -0.03
N ALA A 139 8.71 15.60 -0.21
CA ALA A 139 7.78 16.68 -0.54
C ALA A 139 7.77 17.84 0.48
N PRO A 140 7.74 17.61 1.81
CA PRO A 140 7.86 18.69 2.78
C PRO A 140 9.24 19.35 2.76
N LEU A 141 10.30 18.58 2.55
CA LEU A 141 11.68 19.09 2.54
C LEU A 141 11.92 20.10 1.42
N ILE A 142 11.31 19.89 0.24
CA ILE A 142 11.42 20.80 -0.90
C ILE A 142 10.29 21.83 -0.96
N GLY A 143 9.38 21.83 0.02
CA GLY A 143 8.34 22.84 0.19
C GLY A 143 7.16 22.73 -0.78
N ILE A 144 6.90 21.54 -1.35
CA ILE A 144 5.73 21.34 -2.23
C ILE A 144 4.51 20.81 -1.48
N ALA A 145 4.68 20.33 -0.26
CA ALA A 145 3.60 19.90 0.62
C ALA A 145 3.93 20.20 2.08
N ASP A 146 2.91 20.34 2.91
CA ASP A 146 3.03 20.57 4.35
C ASP A 146 3.09 19.24 5.12
N LEU A 147 2.39 18.22 4.61
CA LEU A 147 2.27 16.89 5.18
C LEU A 147 2.41 15.83 4.08
N ILE A 148 2.58 14.59 4.54
CA ILE A 148 2.50 13.41 3.69
C ILE A 148 1.56 12.37 4.27
N THR A 149 1.04 11.48 3.43
CA THR A 149 0.59 10.17 3.87
C THR A 149 1.48 9.11 3.23
N ASP A 150 1.92 8.15 4.02
CA ASP A 150 2.83 7.11 3.55
C ASP A 150 2.66 5.82 4.36
N LEU A 151 3.03 4.69 3.75
CA LEU A 151 3.08 3.41 4.43
C LEU A 151 4.32 3.29 5.31
N THR A 152 4.13 2.83 6.52
CA THR A 152 5.23 2.52 7.43
C THR A 152 4.96 1.24 8.21
N SER A 153 5.99 0.46 8.49
CA SER A 153 5.93 -0.66 9.41
C SER A 153 6.49 -0.29 10.79
N THR A 154 7.64 0.37 10.83
CA THR A 154 8.36 0.72 12.07
C THR A 154 8.49 2.22 12.33
N GLY A 155 8.15 3.06 11.36
CA GLY A 155 8.34 4.50 11.41
C GLY A 155 9.79 4.96 11.18
N THR A 156 10.73 4.04 10.94
CA THR A 156 12.16 4.36 10.84
C THR A 156 12.45 5.30 9.67
N THR A 157 11.88 5.04 8.48
CA THR A 157 12.11 5.88 7.29
C THR A 157 11.59 7.30 7.52
N LEU A 158 10.41 7.45 8.11
CA LEU A 158 9.84 8.76 8.44
C LEU A 158 10.77 9.52 9.40
N LYS A 159 11.22 8.86 10.47
CA LYS A 159 12.12 9.46 11.45
C LYS A 159 13.47 9.86 10.85
N MET A 160 14.02 9.04 9.96
CA MET A 160 15.28 9.36 9.24
C MET A 160 15.13 10.60 8.33
N ASN A 161 13.92 10.90 7.88
CA ASN A 161 13.60 12.06 7.06
C ASN A 161 12.99 13.22 7.88
N HIS A 162 13.20 13.23 9.19
CA HIS A 162 12.71 14.26 10.10
C HIS A 162 11.20 14.48 10.06
N LEU A 163 10.46 13.38 9.93
CA LEU A 163 9.00 13.37 9.96
C LEU A 163 8.49 12.68 11.22
N LYS A 164 7.41 13.20 11.78
CA LYS A 164 6.67 12.62 12.90
C LYS A 164 5.30 12.15 12.45
N ILE A 165 4.83 11.03 13.01
CA ILE A 165 3.47 10.52 12.76
C ILE A 165 2.49 11.41 13.51
N VAL A 166 1.50 11.92 12.81
CA VAL A 166 0.40 12.73 13.33
C VAL A 166 -0.80 11.85 13.65
N ASP A 167 -1.15 10.93 12.73
CA ASP A 167 -2.27 10.01 12.92
C ASP A 167 -2.09 8.74 12.08
N VAL A 168 -2.84 7.70 12.39
CA VAL A 168 -2.92 6.44 11.63
C VAL A 168 -4.23 6.42 10.86
N ILE A 169 -4.13 6.37 9.52
CA ILE A 169 -5.27 6.36 8.61
C ILE A 169 -5.84 4.95 8.46
N LEU A 170 -4.96 3.96 8.26
CA LEU A 170 -5.33 2.58 7.99
C LEU A 170 -4.25 1.63 8.51
N GLU A 171 -4.65 0.54 9.14
CA GLU A 171 -3.79 -0.62 9.36
C GLU A 171 -3.98 -1.61 8.22
N SER A 172 -2.88 -2.09 7.63
CA SER A 172 -2.88 -2.98 6.49
C SER A 172 -2.10 -4.26 6.76
N THR A 173 -2.60 -5.34 6.20
CA THR A 173 -1.96 -6.66 6.17
C THR A 173 -2.09 -7.25 4.77
N ILE A 174 -1.46 -8.37 4.51
CA ILE A 174 -1.52 -9.05 3.22
C ILE A 174 -2.61 -10.11 3.24
N LYS A 175 -3.47 -10.06 2.21
CA LYS A 175 -4.58 -11.01 2.03
C LYS A 175 -4.63 -11.56 0.61
N PRO A 176 -5.04 -12.82 0.43
CA PRO A 176 -5.56 -13.29 -0.84
C PRO A 176 -6.92 -12.65 -1.09
N VAL A 177 -7.19 -12.34 -2.35
CA VAL A 177 -8.47 -11.81 -2.81
C VAL A 177 -8.98 -12.60 -4.01
N SER A 178 -10.29 -12.70 -4.16
CA SER A 178 -10.99 -13.27 -5.31
C SER A 178 -12.11 -12.33 -5.76
N TYR A 179 -12.65 -12.54 -6.95
CA TYR A 179 -13.88 -11.90 -7.41
C TYR A 179 -15.13 -12.51 -6.76
#